data_ac0130b2cea604a293d9ac588424feab
#
_entry.id   ac0130b2cea604a293d9ac588424feab
#
_cell.length_a   1.000
_cell.length_b   1.000
_cell.length_c   1.000
_cell.angle_alpha   90.00
_cell.angle_beta   90.00
_cell.angle_gamma   90.00
#
_symmetry.space_group_name_H-M   'P 1'
#
loop_
_entity.id
_entity.type
_entity.pdbx_description
1 polymer ?
#
loop_
_entity_poly.entity_id
_entity_poly.type
_entity_poly.pdbx_seq_one_letter_code
_entity_poly.pdbx_strand_id
1 'polypeptide(L)'
;MRRNITTLILAVAMGMASSAALAADKVTLQLKWVTQAQFAGYFVAKDKGFYKEEGLDVMIKPGGPDVAPPQVIAGGGADVIIDWMPSALASRERGLPLVNIAQPFKRSGMMLTCRKDSGVKTPSDFPGRTLGVWFYGNEYPFLSWMSQLGVPTDGSSQGVTVLKQGFNVDPILQKQADCVSTMTYNEYWQIIDAGLGADELVTFKYEDQGVATLEDGLYVREDNLKDPAFVDKMARVVRASMKGWAWARENGDAAADIVLENDETGAQTEKHQRRMMGEINKLTAGGGKLSEGDYERTVATLMSGGSDPVISKAPSGAWSHVVWDAAF
;
A
#
# COMPACT_ATOMS: atom_id res chain seq x y z
N MET A 1 -35.04 29.32 80.37
CA MET A 1 -34.81 29.74 78.94
C MET A 1 -33.76 28.84 78.32
N ARG A 2 -34.12 27.81 77.55
CA ARG A 2 -33.20 26.92 76.86
C ARG A 2 -33.43 27.16 75.31
N ARG A 3 -32.41 27.68 74.65
CA ARG A 3 -32.40 27.86 73.18
C ARG A 3 -31.88 26.60 72.52
N ASN A 4 -32.72 25.90 71.76
CA ASN A 4 -32.32 24.81 70.89
C ASN A 4 -31.77 25.40 69.59
N ILE A 5 -30.53 25.06 69.27
CA ILE A 5 -29.89 25.38 67.99
C ILE A 5 -29.99 24.11 67.13
N THR A 6 -30.82 24.14 66.10
CA THR A 6 -30.94 23.04 65.16
C THR A 6 -29.92 23.28 64.08
N THR A 7 -28.87 22.46 63.96
CA THR A 7 -27.85 22.50 62.90
C THR A 7 -28.37 21.75 61.72
N LEU A 8 -28.57 22.45 60.62
CA LEU A 8 -28.96 21.89 59.30
C LEU A 8 -27.68 21.43 58.57
N ILE A 9 -27.52 20.11 58.44
CA ILE A 9 -26.41 19.53 57.63
C ILE A 9 -26.90 19.42 56.21
N LEU A 10 -26.35 20.26 55.31
CA LEU A 10 -26.57 20.20 53.86
C LEU A 10 -25.59 19.19 53.25
N ALA A 11 -26.05 17.98 52.93
CA ALA A 11 -25.26 16.97 52.23
C ALA A 11 -25.22 17.32 50.74
N VAL A 12 -24.08 17.83 50.26
CA VAL A 12 -23.79 18.00 48.84
C VAL A 12 -23.42 16.63 48.25
N ALA A 13 -24.33 15.97 47.58
CA ALA A 13 -24.05 14.78 46.79
C ALA A 13 -23.35 15.22 45.49
N MET A 14 -21.99 15.13 45.47
CA MET A 14 -21.22 15.20 44.25
C MET A 14 -21.49 13.92 43.42
N GLY A 15 -22.34 14.03 42.41
CA GLY A 15 -22.51 13.01 41.40
C GLY A 15 -21.22 12.87 40.60
N MET A 16 -20.39 11.87 40.92
CA MET A 16 -19.33 11.41 40.02
C MET A 16 -20.01 10.76 38.79
N ALA A 17 -20.16 11.54 37.72
CA ALA A 17 -20.42 10.97 36.40
C ALA A 17 -19.17 10.16 36.03
N SER A 18 -19.18 8.86 36.30
CA SER A 18 -18.22 7.92 35.75
C SER A 18 -18.43 7.91 34.26
N SER A 19 -17.61 8.65 33.50
CA SER A 19 -17.48 8.46 32.08
C SER A 19 -17.03 7.01 31.89
N ALA A 20 -17.93 6.11 31.56
CA ALA A 20 -17.56 4.79 31.08
C ALA A 20 -16.67 5.03 29.84
N ALA A 21 -15.37 4.83 29.98
CA ALA A 21 -14.47 4.81 28.83
C ALA A 21 -14.97 3.68 27.95
N LEU A 22 -15.58 4.01 26.83
CA LEU A 22 -15.91 3.02 25.81
C LEU A 22 -14.62 2.32 25.43
N ALA A 23 -14.63 0.99 25.40
CA ALA A 23 -13.48 0.22 24.94
C ALA A 23 -13.18 0.64 23.50
N ALA A 24 -11.89 0.84 23.20
CA ALA A 24 -11.48 1.20 21.85
C ALA A 24 -11.85 0.09 20.85
N ASP A 25 -12.34 0.48 19.69
CA ASP A 25 -12.64 -0.45 18.60
C ASP A 25 -11.36 -1.06 18.05
N LYS A 26 -11.27 -2.38 18.11
CA LYS A 26 -10.12 -3.08 17.53
C LYS A 26 -10.19 -3.10 16.02
N VAL A 27 -9.05 -2.84 15.39
CA VAL A 27 -8.88 -2.89 13.93
C VAL A 27 -7.57 -3.59 13.61
N THR A 28 -7.62 -4.56 12.70
CA THR A 28 -6.43 -5.16 12.11
C THR A 28 -6.24 -4.62 10.71
N LEU A 29 -5.11 -3.91 10.49
CA LEU A 29 -4.67 -3.39 9.21
C LEU A 29 -3.52 -4.25 8.69
N GLN A 30 -3.71 -4.94 7.56
CA GLN A 30 -2.69 -5.75 6.89
C GLN A 30 -1.97 -4.92 5.84
N LEU A 31 -0.66 -4.78 5.96
CA LEU A 31 0.17 -4.12 4.95
C LEU A 31 0.40 -5.02 3.74
N LYS A 32 0.67 -4.40 2.59
CA LYS A 32 1.06 -5.07 1.34
C LYS A 32 2.46 -5.66 1.41
N TRP A 33 3.40 -4.96 2.05
CA TRP A 33 4.81 -5.30 2.06
C TRP A 33 5.39 -5.26 3.48
N VAL A 34 6.69 -5.52 3.62
CA VAL A 34 7.41 -5.42 4.90
C VAL A 34 7.35 -4.02 5.48
N THR A 35 7.60 -3.89 6.78
CA THR A 35 7.67 -2.59 7.46
C THR A 35 8.75 -1.72 6.82
N GLN A 36 8.34 -0.60 6.25
CA GLN A 36 9.21 0.40 5.61
C GLN A 36 8.48 1.72 5.40
N ALA A 37 9.19 2.80 5.05
CA ALA A 37 8.62 4.15 4.90
C ALA A 37 7.49 4.27 3.87
N GLN A 38 7.33 3.27 2.98
CA GLN A 38 6.14 3.11 2.13
C GLN A 38 4.82 3.14 2.92
N PHE A 39 4.85 2.78 4.20
CA PHE A 39 3.67 2.73 5.07
C PHE A 39 3.74 3.74 6.22
N ALA A 40 4.62 4.73 6.12
CA ALA A 40 4.91 5.68 7.19
C ALA A 40 3.65 6.34 7.77
N GLY A 41 2.68 6.73 6.94
CA GLY A 41 1.46 7.38 7.40
C GLY A 41 0.67 6.57 8.43
N TYR A 42 0.65 5.24 8.30
CA TYR A 42 -0.05 4.35 9.22
C TYR A 42 0.71 4.19 10.54
N PHE A 43 2.02 4.04 10.48
CA PHE A 43 2.87 3.97 11.67
C PHE A 43 2.86 5.29 12.44
N VAL A 44 2.94 6.42 11.74
CA VAL A 44 2.80 7.75 12.34
C VAL A 44 1.43 7.92 13.00
N ALA A 45 0.34 7.49 12.34
CA ALA A 45 -1.00 7.59 12.92
C ALA A 45 -1.12 6.79 14.22
N LYS A 46 -0.43 5.66 14.32
CA LYS A 46 -0.36 4.84 15.53
C LYS A 46 0.51 5.50 16.61
N ASP A 47 1.75 5.89 16.28
CA ASP A 47 2.72 6.46 17.20
C ASP A 47 2.26 7.80 17.78
N LYS A 48 1.75 8.70 16.94
CA LYS A 48 1.23 10.00 17.36
C LYS A 48 -0.13 9.92 18.07
N GLY A 49 -0.70 8.72 18.18
CA GLY A 49 -1.96 8.50 18.86
C GLY A 49 -3.20 8.93 18.06
N PHE A 50 -3.09 9.20 16.74
CA PHE A 50 -4.23 9.65 15.94
C PHE A 50 -5.34 8.60 15.86
N TYR A 51 -4.99 7.30 15.81
CA TYR A 51 -5.98 6.23 15.95
C TYR A 51 -6.65 6.24 17.31
N LYS A 52 -5.88 6.46 18.39
CA LYS A 52 -6.40 6.51 19.74
C LYS A 52 -7.34 7.70 19.95
N GLU A 53 -7.04 8.86 19.35
CA GLU A 53 -7.93 10.04 19.37
C GLU A 53 -9.28 9.72 18.74
N GLU A 54 -9.33 8.83 17.76
CA GLU A 54 -10.55 8.34 17.10
C GLU A 54 -11.19 7.14 17.83
N GLY A 55 -10.71 6.77 19.01
CA GLY A 55 -11.24 5.63 19.78
C GLY A 55 -10.91 4.27 19.18
N LEU A 56 -9.78 4.15 18.45
CA LEU A 56 -9.35 2.94 17.77
C LEU A 56 -8.10 2.33 18.42
N ASP A 57 -8.07 0.99 18.50
CA ASP A 57 -6.89 0.19 18.81
C ASP A 57 -6.47 -0.55 17.53
N VAL A 58 -5.48 0.01 16.81
CA VAL A 58 -5.07 -0.49 15.49
C VAL A 58 -3.84 -1.37 15.60
N MET A 59 -3.99 -2.64 15.22
CA MET A 59 -2.90 -3.57 14.98
C MET A 59 -2.47 -3.48 13.51
N ILE A 60 -1.22 -3.07 13.26
CA ILE A 60 -0.62 -3.07 11.92
C ILE A 60 0.16 -4.36 11.76
N LYS A 61 -0.23 -5.19 10.78
CA LYS A 61 0.49 -6.42 10.43
C LYS A 61 1.36 -6.21 9.21
N PRO A 62 2.67 -6.52 9.27
CA PRO A 62 3.52 -6.46 8.09
C PRO A 62 3.08 -7.47 7.03
N GLY A 63 3.35 -7.15 5.77
CA GLY A 63 3.23 -8.04 4.64
C GLY A 63 4.57 -8.60 4.20
N GLY A 64 4.74 -8.84 2.91
CA GLY A 64 5.97 -9.34 2.34
C GLY A 64 5.79 -10.02 0.98
N PRO A 65 6.89 -10.53 0.37
CA PRO A 65 6.86 -11.11 -0.96
C PRO A 65 6.03 -12.40 -1.08
N ASP A 66 5.70 -13.03 0.05
CA ASP A 66 4.91 -14.27 0.12
C ASP A 66 3.54 -14.07 0.82
N VAL A 67 3.15 -12.81 1.07
CA VAL A 67 1.87 -12.47 1.68
C VAL A 67 0.94 -11.88 0.62
N ALA A 68 -0.24 -12.49 0.46
CA ALA A 68 -1.32 -11.96 -0.37
C ALA A 68 -2.40 -11.30 0.51
N PRO A 69 -2.45 -9.97 0.65
CA PRO A 69 -3.43 -9.31 1.51
C PRO A 69 -4.89 -9.67 1.19
N PRO A 70 -5.30 -9.89 -0.09
CA PRO A 70 -6.64 -10.38 -0.40
C PRO A 70 -6.97 -11.72 0.27
N GLN A 71 -6.02 -12.63 0.37
CA GLN A 71 -6.24 -13.91 1.06
C GLN A 71 -6.35 -13.73 2.58
N VAL A 72 -5.59 -12.79 3.16
CA VAL A 72 -5.66 -12.50 4.60
C VAL A 72 -7.04 -11.96 4.97
N ILE A 73 -7.58 -10.99 4.23
CA ILE A 73 -8.92 -10.45 4.52
C ILE A 73 -10.02 -11.44 4.20
N ALA A 74 -9.88 -12.26 3.16
CA ALA A 74 -10.83 -13.34 2.84
C ALA A 74 -10.94 -14.37 3.98
N GLY A 75 -9.81 -14.69 4.63
CA GLY A 75 -9.74 -15.56 5.79
C GLY A 75 -10.15 -14.92 7.13
N GLY A 76 -10.57 -13.64 7.13
CA GLY A 76 -10.93 -12.90 8.36
C GLY A 76 -9.72 -12.46 9.19
N GLY A 77 -8.52 -12.48 8.63
CA GLY A 77 -7.28 -12.10 9.31
C GLY A 77 -7.02 -10.60 9.39
N ALA A 78 -7.85 -9.77 8.73
CA ALA A 78 -7.78 -8.32 8.76
C ALA A 78 -9.16 -7.70 8.54
N ASP A 79 -9.38 -6.49 9.08
CA ASP A 79 -10.55 -5.65 8.83
C ASP A 79 -10.37 -4.81 7.56
N VAL A 80 -9.16 -4.35 7.33
CA VAL A 80 -8.74 -3.53 6.19
C VAL A 80 -7.35 -3.95 5.73
N ILE A 81 -7.13 -3.91 4.43
CA ILE A 81 -5.83 -4.24 3.82
C ILE A 81 -5.29 -3.07 3.00
N ILE A 82 -3.98 -2.98 2.93
CA ILE A 82 -3.29 -2.19 1.92
C ILE A 82 -2.96 -3.13 0.77
N ASP A 83 -3.40 -2.79 -0.42
CA ASP A 83 -3.12 -3.59 -1.61
C ASP A 83 -3.02 -2.69 -2.85
N TRP A 84 -2.38 -3.21 -3.91
CA TRP A 84 -2.37 -2.57 -5.21
C TRP A 84 -3.71 -2.81 -5.92
N MET A 85 -4.18 -1.80 -6.64
CA MET A 85 -5.47 -1.88 -7.34
C MET A 85 -5.53 -3.04 -8.33
N PRO A 86 -4.48 -3.37 -9.12
CA PRO A 86 -4.49 -4.55 -9.97
C PRO A 86 -4.80 -5.85 -9.23
N SER A 87 -4.19 -6.05 -8.08
CA SER A 87 -4.42 -7.22 -7.22
C SER A 87 -5.85 -7.27 -6.70
N ALA A 88 -6.37 -6.13 -6.23
CA ALA A 88 -7.72 -6.03 -5.71
C ALA A 88 -8.79 -6.28 -6.80
N LEU A 89 -8.58 -5.72 -8.01
CA LEU A 89 -9.51 -5.90 -9.13
C LEU A 89 -9.50 -7.35 -9.66
N ALA A 90 -8.32 -7.95 -9.81
CA ALA A 90 -8.19 -9.35 -10.18
C ALA A 90 -8.80 -10.29 -9.12
N SER A 91 -8.68 -9.94 -7.85
CA SER A 91 -9.33 -10.69 -6.75
C SER A 91 -10.84 -10.55 -6.80
N ARG A 92 -11.36 -9.36 -7.10
CA ARG A 92 -12.79 -9.09 -7.27
C ARG A 92 -13.38 -9.89 -8.43
N GLU A 93 -12.70 -9.96 -9.57
CA GLU A 93 -13.13 -10.77 -10.71
C GLU A 93 -13.23 -12.26 -10.38
N ARG A 94 -12.34 -12.73 -9.50
CA ARG A 94 -12.34 -14.12 -8.98
C ARG A 94 -13.32 -14.37 -7.82
N GLY A 95 -14.19 -13.41 -7.51
CA GLY A 95 -15.28 -13.55 -6.54
C GLY A 95 -14.97 -13.08 -5.12
N LEU A 96 -13.84 -12.43 -4.87
CA LEU A 96 -13.57 -11.74 -3.61
C LEU A 96 -13.91 -10.25 -3.75
N PRO A 97 -15.07 -9.77 -3.29
CA PRO A 97 -15.57 -8.44 -3.57
C PRO A 97 -14.86 -7.38 -2.71
N LEU A 98 -13.62 -7.05 -3.05
CA LEU A 98 -12.86 -5.96 -2.44
C LEU A 98 -13.34 -4.61 -2.97
N VAL A 99 -13.41 -3.61 -2.07
CA VAL A 99 -13.82 -2.23 -2.38
C VAL A 99 -12.72 -1.29 -1.89
N ASN A 100 -12.21 -0.44 -2.78
CA ASN A 100 -11.33 0.67 -2.40
C ASN A 100 -12.11 1.72 -1.63
N ILE A 101 -11.63 2.10 -0.44
CA ILE A 101 -12.25 3.10 0.43
C ILE A 101 -11.39 4.36 0.61
N ALA A 102 -10.10 4.27 0.27
CA ALA A 102 -9.17 5.41 0.23
C ALA A 102 -7.94 5.06 -0.62
N GLN A 103 -7.36 6.05 -1.29
CA GLN A 103 -6.24 5.90 -2.21
C GLN A 103 -5.16 6.97 -1.93
N PRO A 104 -4.27 6.75 -0.95
CA PRO A 104 -3.18 7.68 -0.65
C PRO A 104 -2.17 7.82 -1.78
N PHE A 105 -1.80 6.71 -2.42
CA PHE A 105 -0.89 6.70 -3.56
C PHE A 105 -1.61 7.13 -4.84
N LYS A 106 -1.19 8.26 -5.41
CA LYS A 106 -1.78 8.87 -6.62
C LYS A 106 -1.00 8.57 -7.88
N ARG A 107 0.21 8.08 -7.73
CA ARG A 107 1.13 7.78 -8.82
C ARG A 107 1.78 6.42 -8.60
N SER A 108 2.25 5.81 -9.71
CA SER A 108 3.03 4.57 -9.65
C SER A 108 4.51 4.87 -9.42
N GLY A 109 5.11 4.15 -8.48
CA GLY A 109 6.57 4.09 -8.29
C GLY A 109 7.23 2.94 -9.02
N MET A 110 6.45 2.09 -9.71
CA MET A 110 6.97 0.86 -10.31
C MET A 110 7.87 1.11 -11.51
N MET A 111 8.98 0.39 -11.55
CA MET A 111 9.96 0.41 -12.64
C MET A 111 10.43 -1.02 -12.94
N LEU A 112 10.90 -1.23 -14.17
CA LEU A 112 11.81 -2.32 -14.50
C LEU A 112 13.21 -1.74 -14.64
N THR A 113 14.17 -2.24 -13.85
CA THR A 113 15.57 -1.79 -13.86
C THR A 113 16.44 -2.89 -14.43
N CYS A 114 17.18 -2.57 -15.49
CA CYS A 114 18.04 -3.49 -16.23
C CYS A 114 19.51 -3.07 -16.09
N ARG A 115 20.41 -4.05 -16.15
CA ARG A 115 21.84 -3.76 -16.32
C ARG A 115 22.11 -3.35 -17.76
N LYS A 116 22.92 -2.32 -18.00
CA LYS A 116 23.34 -1.95 -19.37
C LYS A 116 24.13 -3.05 -20.07
N ASP A 117 24.94 -3.81 -19.29
CA ASP A 117 25.74 -4.90 -19.86
C ASP A 117 24.90 -6.13 -20.29
N SER A 118 23.60 -6.18 -19.93
CA SER A 118 22.65 -7.15 -20.46
C SER A 118 22.32 -6.92 -21.95
N GLY A 119 22.60 -5.72 -22.46
CA GLY A 119 22.25 -5.31 -23.82
C GLY A 119 20.85 -4.76 -23.99
N VAL A 120 20.02 -4.74 -22.92
CA VAL A 120 18.67 -4.14 -22.93
C VAL A 120 18.81 -2.62 -22.95
N LYS A 121 18.22 -1.98 -23.99
CA LYS A 121 18.19 -0.52 -24.16
C LYS A 121 16.76 0.01 -24.29
N THR A 122 15.88 -0.80 -24.86
CA THR A 122 14.48 -0.49 -25.13
C THR A 122 13.62 -1.71 -24.78
N PRO A 123 12.30 -1.59 -24.63
CA PRO A 123 11.42 -2.73 -24.40
C PRO A 123 11.45 -3.78 -25.51
N SER A 124 11.84 -3.39 -26.75
CA SER A 124 12.00 -4.34 -27.86
C SER A 124 13.16 -5.33 -27.67
N ASP A 125 14.05 -5.09 -26.71
CA ASP A 125 15.19 -5.95 -26.39
C ASP A 125 14.86 -7.01 -25.30
N PHE A 126 13.61 -7.05 -24.81
CA PHE A 126 13.20 -8.01 -23.76
C PHE A 126 13.15 -9.48 -24.22
N PRO A 127 12.76 -9.84 -25.46
CA PRO A 127 12.75 -11.24 -25.90
C PRO A 127 14.08 -11.95 -25.60
N GLY A 128 13.98 -13.16 -25.04
CA GLY A 128 15.12 -13.96 -24.63
C GLY A 128 15.80 -13.55 -23.32
N ARG A 129 15.30 -12.52 -22.62
CA ARG A 129 15.87 -12.05 -21.37
C ARG A 129 15.19 -12.70 -20.16
N THR A 130 15.92 -12.69 -19.02
CA THR A 130 15.37 -13.07 -17.71
C THR A 130 15.00 -11.82 -16.92
N LEU A 131 13.71 -11.71 -16.57
CA LEU A 131 13.16 -10.56 -15.85
C LEU A 131 12.67 -10.98 -14.48
N GLY A 132 13.19 -10.33 -13.43
CA GLY A 132 12.75 -10.53 -12.06
C GLY A 132 11.40 -9.84 -11.81
N VAL A 133 10.43 -10.57 -11.31
CA VAL A 133 9.05 -10.10 -11.09
C VAL A 133 8.55 -10.56 -9.74
N TRP A 134 7.93 -9.65 -8.99
CA TRP A 134 7.20 -10.04 -7.78
C TRP A 134 5.89 -10.71 -8.12
N PHE A 135 5.43 -11.61 -7.24
CA PHE A 135 4.17 -12.33 -7.36
C PHE A 135 3.15 -11.90 -6.30
N TYR A 136 2.09 -12.67 -6.14
CA TYR A 136 0.98 -12.42 -5.20
C TYR A 136 0.23 -11.11 -5.46
N GLY A 137 0.02 -10.81 -6.75
CA GLY A 137 -0.72 -9.65 -7.24
C GLY A 137 0.17 -8.45 -7.62
N ASN A 138 1.49 -8.54 -7.41
CA ASN A 138 2.43 -7.50 -7.85
C ASN A 138 2.85 -7.68 -9.32
N GLU A 139 2.65 -8.86 -9.91
CA GLU A 139 2.96 -9.21 -11.29
C GLU A 139 2.06 -8.56 -12.32
N TYR A 140 0.86 -8.15 -11.95
CA TYR A 140 -0.16 -7.73 -12.91
C TYR A 140 0.21 -6.53 -13.80
N PRO A 141 0.82 -5.44 -13.30
CA PRO A 141 1.27 -4.36 -14.18
C PRO A 141 2.33 -4.83 -15.19
N PHE A 142 3.24 -5.72 -14.76
CA PHE A 142 4.24 -6.32 -15.63
C PHE A 142 3.58 -7.19 -16.72
N LEU A 143 2.66 -8.06 -16.36
CA LEU A 143 1.95 -8.92 -17.29
C LEU A 143 1.16 -8.10 -18.32
N SER A 144 0.47 -7.04 -17.88
CA SER A 144 -0.21 -6.10 -18.78
C SER A 144 0.76 -5.46 -19.76
N TRP A 145 1.94 -5.05 -19.29
CA TRP A 145 2.95 -4.44 -20.17
C TRP A 145 3.51 -5.43 -21.19
N MET A 146 3.90 -6.63 -20.76
CA MET A 146 4.40 -7.67 -21.68
C MET A 146 3.34 -8.03 -22.73
N SER A 147 2.09 -8.13 -22.33
CA SER A 147 0.97 -8.40 -23.25
C SER A 147 0.77 -7.27 -24.27
N GLN A 148 0.85 -5.99 -23.85
CA GLN A 148 0.79 -4.85 -24.77
C GLN A 148 1.94 -4.84 -25.77
N LEU A 149 3.13 -5.28 -25.36
CA LEU A 149 4.30 -5.41 -26.23
C LEU A 149 4.23 -6.64 -27.15
N GLY A 150 3.27 -7.54 -26.91
CA GLY A 150 3.21 -8.83 -27.62
C GLY A 150 4.37 -9.76 -27.26
N VAL A 151 4.95 -9.61 -26.06
CA VAL A 151 6.08 -10.41 -25.57
C VAL A 151 5.55 -11.50 -24.63
N PRO A 152 5.62 -12.79 -25.01
CA PRO A 152 5.22 -13.89 -24.15
C PRO A 152 6.06 -13.97 -22.86
N THR A 153 5.44 -14.47 -21.77
CA THR A 153 6.13 -14.69 -20.47
C THR A 153 6.37 -16.18 -20.20
N ASP A 154 6.65 -16.93 -21.25
CA ASP A 154 6.70 -18.40 -21.30
C ASP A 154 8.13 -18.97 -21.34
N GLY A 155 9.14 -18.12 -21.31
CA GLY A 155 10.55 -18.52 -21.40
C GLY A 155 11.03 -18.89 -22.80
N SER A 156 10.21 -18.68 -23.84
CA SER A 156 10.61 -18.90 -25.22
C SER A 156 11.61 -17.85 -25.70
N SER A 157 12.25 -18.11 -26.85
CA SER A 157 13.19 -17.14 -27.46
C SER A 157 12.53 -15.85 -27.96
N GLN A 158 11.21 -15.85 -28.15
CA GLN A 158 10.42 -14.69 -28.52
C GLN A 158 9.76 -14.03 -27.30
N GLY A 159 9.83 -14.69 -26.13
CA GLY A 159 9.29 -14.23 -24.87
C GLY A 159 10.38 -13.91 -23.85
N VAL A 160 9.99 -13.73 -22.60
CA VAL A 160 10.88 -13.51 -21.48
C VAL A 160 10.79 -14.68 -20.50
N THR A 161 11.91 -15.01 -19.85
CA THR A 161 11.92 -15.88 -18.67
C THR A 161 11.57 -15.04 -17.44
N VAL A 162 10.50 -15.38 -16.74
CA VAL A 162 10.09 -14.71 -15.51
C VAL A 162 10.75 -15.39 -14.32
N LEU A 163 11.60 -14.66 -13.61
CA LEU A 163 12.22 -15.09 -12.37
C LEU A 163 11.43 -14.55 -11.18
N LYS A 164 10.97 -15.43 -10.28
CA LYS A 164 10.30 -14.98 -9.05
C LYS A 164 11.31 -14.21 -8.18
N GLN A 165 11.03 -12.92 -7.99
CA GLN A 165 11.83 -12.00 -7.19
C GLN A 165 11.35 -11.96 -5.75
N GLY A 166 12.31 -11.98 -4.80
CA GLY A 166 12.07 -11.73 -3.38
C GLY A 166 12.07 -10.22 -3.06
N PHE A 167 12.35 -9.88 -1.81
CA PHE A 167 12.39 -8.48 -1.35
C PHE A 167 13.76 -7.81 -1.57
N ASN A 168 14.80 -8.55 -1.99
CA ASN A 168 16.15 -8.05 -2.23
C ASN A 168 16.44 -7.91 -3.74
N VAL A 169 17.60 -7.35 -4.04
CA VAL A 169 18.06 -7.09 -5.41
C VAL A 169 19.16 -8.05 -5.88
N ASP A 170 19.41 -9.14 -5.16
CA ASP A 170 20.44 -10.12 -5.49
C ASP A 170 20.36 -10.64 -6.93
N PRO A 171 19.17 -10.90 -7.51
CA PRO A 171 19.10 -11.41 -8.88
C PRO A 171 19.80 -10.53 -9.91
N ILE A 172 19.70 -9.20 -9.81
CA ILE A 172 20.38 -8.30 -10.74
C ILE A 172 21.87 -8.16 -10.40
N LEU A 173 22.24 -8.14 -9.11
CA LEU A 173 23.63 -8.04 -8.68
C LEU A 173 24.44 -9.27 -9.07
N GLN A 174 23.84 -10.46 -8.96
CA GLN A 174 24.47 -11.75 -9.27
C GLN A 174 24.28 -12.16 -10.74
N LYS A 175 23.70 -11.29 -11.57
CA LYS A 175 23.40 -11.54 -13.00
C LYS A 175 22.52 -12.78 -13.25
N GLN A 176 21.65 -13.11 -12.30
CA GLN A 176 20.63 -14.15 -12.45
C GLN A 176 19.43 -13.63 -13.26
N ALA A 177 19.23 -12.31 -13.27
CA ALA A 177 18.26 -11.61 -14.10
C ALA A 177 18.92 -10.45 -14.83
N ASP A 178 18.51 -10.22 -16.07
CA ASP A 178 18.92 -9.07 -16.89
C ASP A 178 18.29 -7.78 -16.37
N CYS A 179 17.03 -7.88 -15.94
CA CYS A 179 16.27 -6.80 -15.32
C CYS A 179 15.54 -7.32 -14.09
N VAL A 180 15.20 -6.43 -13.17
CA VAL A 180 14.37 -6.72 -11.99
C VAL A 180 13.31 -5.65 -11.79
N SER A 181 12.17 -6.04 -11.24
CA SER A 181 11.18 -5.09 -10.73
C SER A 181 11.78 -4.25 -9.60
N THR A 182 11.58 -2.96 -9.65
CA THR A 182 12.04 -2.01 -8.64
C THR A 182 11.00 -0.94 -8.42
N MET A 183 11.06 -0.33 -7.24
CA MET A 183 10.29 0.88 -6.97
C MET A 183 11.22 2.10 -6.98
N THR A 184 10.72 3.24 -7.43
CA THR A 184 11.45 4.53 -7.39
C THR A 184 11.94 4.88 -5.99
N TYR A 185 11.31 4.33 -4.98
CA TYR A 185 11.58 4.62 -3.56
C TYR A 185 12.37 3.53 -2.83
N ASN A 186 12.51 2.31 -3.39
CA ASN A 186 13.09 1.17 -2.65
C ASN A 186 14.23 0.48 -3.44
N GLU A 187 13.94 -0.56 -4.21
CA GLU A 187 14.94 -1.48 -4.78
C GLU A 187 15.93 -0.79 -5.73
N TYR A 188 15.51 0.24 -6.45
CA TYR A 188 16.43 1.04 -7.26
C TYR A 188 17.58 1.56 -6.42
N TRP A 189 17.30 2.08 -5.23
CA TRP A 189 18.32 2.60 -4.33
C TRP A 189 19.11 1.51 -3.63
N GLN A 190 18.56 0.33 -3.41
CA GLN A 190 19.32 -0.83 -2.94
C GLN A 190 20.35 -1.24 -3.98
N ILE A 191 20.03 -1.22 -5.27
CA ILE A 191 20.96 -1.49 -6.37
C ILE A 191 22.10 -0.47 -6.37
N ILE A 192 21.78 0.82 -6.27
CA ILE A 192 22.76 1.92 -6.20
C ILE A 192 23.66 1.76 -4.97
N ASP A 193 23.08 1.53 -3.80
CA ASP A 193 23.85 1.37 -2.56
C ASP A 193 24.71 0.08 -2.54
N ALA A 194 24.35 -0.94 -3.35
CA ALA A 194 25.16 -2.13 -3.57
C ALA A 194 26.31 -1.93 -4.57
N GLY A 195 26.46 -0.73 -5.16
CA GLY A 195 27.61 -0.35 -5.96
C GLY A 195 27.42 -0.36 -7.48
N LEU A 196 26.18 -0.62 -7.98
CA LEU A 196 25.88 -0.40 -9.39
C LEU A 196 25.48 1.06 -9.61
N GLY A 197 26.30 1.81 -10.33
CA GLY A 197 26.04 3.21 -10.63
C GLY A 197 24.80 3.42 -11.53
N ALA A 198 24.17 4.57 -11.43
CA ALA A 198 23.03 4.91 -12.29
C ALA A 198 23.39 4.88 -13.79
N ASP A 199 24.65 5.14 -14.13
CA ASP A 199 25.18 5.07 -15.49
C ASP A 199 25.39 3.63 -16.00
N GLU A 200 25.32 2.62 -15.10
CA GLU A 200 25.36 1.18 -15.43
C GLU A 200 23.95 0.57 -15.59
N LEU A 201 22.89 1.38 -15.36
CA LEU A 201 21.51 0.93 -15.37
C LEU A 201 20.70 1.56 -16.51
N VAL A 202 19.68 0.83 -16.97
CA VAL A 202 18.57 1.33 -17.80
C VAL A 202 17.30 1.11 -17.00
N THR A 203 16.51 2.15 -16.82
CA THR A 203 15.26 2.10 -16.07
C THR A 203 14.06 2.41 -16.97
N PHE A 204 13.02 1.60 -16.85
CA PHE A 204 11.74 1.81 -17.52
C PHE A 204 10.68 2.07 -16.46
N LYS A 205 10.29 3.33 -16.25
CA LYS A 205 9.17 3.66 -15.36
C LYS A 205 7.87 3.28 -16.03
N TYR A 206 7.00 2.59 -15.33
CA TYR A 206 5.71 2.15 -15.85
C TYR A 206 4.81 3.32 -16.24
N GLU A 207 4.93 4.47 -15.57
CA GLU A 207 4.25 5.71 -15.97
C GLU A 207 4.67 6.16 -17.37
N ASP A 208 5.97 6.09 -17.69
CA ASP A 208 6.50 6.54 -18.99
C ASP A 208 6.17 5.52 -20.11
N GLN A 209 5.83 4.28 -19.74
CA GLN A 209 5.44 3.23 -20.69
C GLN A 209 3.91 3.17 -20.91
N GLY A 210 3.14 4.02 -20.23
CA GLY A 210 1.67 4.04 -20.34
C GLY A 210 0.98 2.85 -19.68
N VAL A 211 1.66 2.16 -18.75
CA VAL A 211 1.15 1.00 -18.01
C VAL A 211 1.08 1.21 -16.50
N ALA A 212 1.10 2.47 -16.07
CA ALA A 212 0.96 2.80 -14.67
C ALA A 212 -0.41 2.38 -14.12
N THR A 213 -0.38 1.78 -12.93
CA THR A 213 -1.58 1.41 -12.18
C THR A 213 -1.51 2.01 -10.79
N LEU A 214 -2.66 2.16 -10.13
CA LEU A 214 -2.70 2.63 -8.74
C LEU A 214 -2.13 1.58 -7.78
N GLU A 215 -1.21 2.04 -6.93
CA GLU A 215 -0.59 1.26 -5.86
C GLU A 215 -1.37 1.47 -4.55
N ASP A 216 -0.86 1.06 -3.47
CA ASP A 216 -1.25 1.10 -2.06
C ASP A 216 -2.53 1.88 -1.72
N GLY A 217 -3.68 1.28 -2.03
CA GLY A 217 -4.99 1.72 -1.58
C GLY A 217 -5.46 0.95 -0.34
N LEU A 218 -6.45 1.47 0.35
CA LEU A 218 -7.14 0.79 1.44
C LEU A 218 -8.35 0.05 0.90
N TYR A 219 -8.44 -1.25 1.20
CA TYR A 219 -9.52 -2.11 0.71
C TYR A 219 -10.20 -2.85 1.86
N VAL A 220 -11.52 -2.95 1.75
CA VAL A 220 -12.37 -3.74 2.65
C VAL A 220 -13.25 -4.69 1.85
N ARG A 221 -13.93 -5.63 2.52
CA ARG A 221 -14.95 -6.46 1.87
C ARG A 221 -16.24 -5.66 1.67
N GLU A 222 -16.85 -5.79 0.51
CA GLU A 222 -18.09 -5.10 0.15
C GLU A 222 -19.23 -5.37 1.13
N ASP A 223 -19.37 -6.61 1.61
CA ASP A 223 -20.44 -6.97 2.54
C ASP A 223 -20.37 -6.19 3.85
N ASN A 224 -19.17 -5.85 4.33
CA ASN A 224 -18.98 -5.09 5.55
C ASN A 224 -19.49 -3.64 5.41
N LEU A 225 -19.52 -3.09 4.20
CA LEU A 225 -20.02 -1.72 3.96
C LEU A 225 -21.55 -1.61 4.08
N LYS A 226 -22.27 -2.72 4.22
CA LYS A 226 -23.69 -2.75 4.53
C LYS A 226 -23.99 -2.43 6.00
N ASP A 227 -23.00 -2.55 6.87
CA ASP A 227 -23.09 -2.22 8.29
C ASP A 227 -22.65 -0.77 8.55
N PRO A 228 -23.55 0.14 8.96
CA PRO A 228 -23.20 1.51 9.26
C PRO A 228 -22.14 1.66 10.36
N ALA A 229 -22.10 0.73 11.33
CA ALA A 229 -21.09 0.75 12.39
C ALA A 229 -19.70 0.43 11.84
N PHE A 230 -19.61 -0.47 10.86
CA PHE A 230 -18.36 -0.75 10.16
C PHE A 230 -17.91 0.44 9.31
N VAL A 231 -18.84 1.09 8.59
CA VAL A 231 -18.55 2.31 7.81
C VAL A 231 -18.00 3.42 8.71
N ASP A 232 -18.65 3.70 9.86
CA ASP A 232 -18.14 4.66 10.85
C ASP A 232 -16.73 4.29 11.36
N LYS A 233 -16.52 3.01 11.73
CA LYS A 233 -15.20 2.52 12.18
C LYS A 233 -14.13 2.75 11.10
N MET A 234 -14.42 2.46 9.82
CA MET A 234 -13.48 2.67 8.72
C MET A 234 -13.29 4.16 8.39
N ALA A 235 -14.31 5.00 8.56
CA ALA A 235 -14.18 6.45 8.41
C ALA A 235 -13.18 7.03 9.42
N ARG A 236 -13.24 6.59 10.68
CA ARG A 236 -12.27 6.95 11.72
C ARG A 236 -10.86 6.44 11.39
N VAL A 237 -10.73 5.21 10.86
CA VAL A 237 -9.45 4.66 10.37
C VAL A 237 -8.87 5.51 9.25
N VAL A 238 -9.67 5.86 8.24
CA VAL A 238 -9.24 6.68 7.11
C VAL A 238 -8.83 8.07 7.57
N ARG A 239 -9.62 8.73 8.43
CA ARG A 239 -9.31 10.07 8.95
C ARG A 239 -7.97 10.09 9.68
N ALA A 240 -7.77 9.17 10.62
CA ALA A 240 -6.51 9.05 11.37
C ALA A 240 -5.32 8.71 10.47
N SER A 241 -5.50 7.79 9.51
CA SER A 241 -4.45 7.43 8.54
C SER A 241 -4.04 8.62 7.68
N MET A 242 -5.02 9.39 7.17
CA MET A 242 -4.71 10.57 6.34
C MET A 242 -4.05 11.68 7.15
N LYS A 243 -4.40 11.84 8.44
CA LYS A 243 -3.69 12.72 9.37
C LYS A 243 -2.24 12.27 9.56
N GLY A 244 -2.00 10.96 9.69
CA GLY A 244 -0.66 10.37 9.74
C GLY A 244 0.14 10.64 8.46
N TRP A 245 -0.45 10.46 7.29
CA TRP A 245 0.18 10.77 6.00
C TRP A 245 0.50 12.26 5.84
N ALA A 246 -0.39 13.15 6.28
CA ALA A 246 -0.13 14.59 6.26
C ALA A 246 1.07 14.95 7.13
N TRP A 247 1.11 14.42 8.36
CA TRP A 247 2.22 14.64 9.28
C TRP A 247 3.54 14.07 8.74
N ALA A 248 3.52 12.87 8.18
CA ALA A 248 4.70 12.22 7.61
C ALA A 248 5.32 13.04 6.45
N ARG A 249 4.50 13.67 5.61
CA ARG A 249 4.98 14.54 4.55
C ARG A 249 5.72 15.78 5.07
N GLU A 250 5.27 16.34 6.17
CA GLU A 250 5.85 17.54 6.78
C GLU A 250 7.08 17.21 7.65
N ASN A 251 7.17 15.96 8.15
CA ASN A 251 8.17 15.52 9.11
C ASN A 251 8.87 14.23 8.64
N GLY A 252 9.39 14.22 7.39
CA GLY A 252 9.88 13.01 6.73
C GLY A 252 10.92 12.23 7.50
N ASP A 253 11.92 12.90 8.09
CA ASP A 253 12.97 12.24 8.88
C ASP A 253 12.39 11.58 10.13
N ALA A 254 11.55 12.29 10.88
CA ALA A 254 10.92 11.74 12.07
C ALA A 254 9.91 10.62 11.73
N ALA A 255 9.26 10.69 10.56
CA ALA A 255 8.41 9.60 10.07
C ALA A 255 9.23 8.34 9.75
N ALA A 256 10.43 8.50 9.16
CA ALA A 256 11.35 7.39 8.92
C ALA A 256 11.84 6.77 10.25
N ASP A 257 12.12 7.58 11.28
CA ASP A 257 12.52 7.09 12.60
C ASP A 257 11.39 6.24 13.23
N ILE A 258 10.14 6.71 13.18
CA ILE A 258 8.97 5.95 13.64
C ILE A 258 8.85 4.60 12.91
N VAL A 259 9.10 4.58 11.60
CA VAL A 259 9.08 3.32 10.85
C VAL A 259 10.17 2.36 11.31
N LEU A 260 11.39 2.87 11.54
CA LEU A 260 12.52 2.07 12.03
C LEU A 260 12.25 1.47 13.43
N GLU A 261 11.59 2.22 14.32
CA GLU A 261 11.17 1.73 15.64
C GLU A 261 10.13 0.59 15.56
N ASN A 262 9.40 0.50 14.44
CA ASN A 262 8.41 -0.56 14.18
C ASN A 262 8.96 -1.69 13.30
N ASP A 263 10.21 -1.63 12.83
CA ASP A 263 10.84 -2.71 12.05
C ASP A 263 11.41 -3.78 12.97
N GLU A 264 10.64 -4.84 13.19
CA GLU A 264 11.06 -5.99 13.99
C GLU A 264 12.12 -6.86 13.31
N THR A 265 12.37 -6.65 12.01
CA THR A 265 13.31 -7.47 11.23
C THR A 265 14.75 -6.98 11.33
N GLY A 266 14.95 -5.69 11.63
CA GLY A 266 16.25 -5.03 11.59
C GLY A 266 16.87 -4.93 10.19
N ALA A 267 16.07 -5.18 9.14
CA ALA A 267 16.53 -5.12 7.75
C ALA A 267 16.61 -3.70 7.20
N GLN A 268 15.91 -2.76 7.83
CA GLN A 268 15.83 -1.38 7.37
C GLN A 268 17.00 -0.54 7.92
N THR A 269 17.49 0.40 7.12
CA THR A 269 18.52 1.34 7.54
C THR A 269 18.00 2.77 7.53
N GLU A 270 18.49 3.60 8.45
CA GLU A 270 18.13 5.01 8.56
C GLU A 270 18.29 5.76 7.24
N LYS A 271 19.47 5.66 6.61
CA LYS A 271 19.78 6.27 5.32
C LYS A 271 18.74 5.90 4.25
N HIS A 272 18.41 4.61 4.17
CA HIS A 272 17.48 4.11 3.15
C HIS A 272 16.05 4.57 3.43
N GLN A 273 15.58 4.50 4.67
CA GLN A 273 14.22 4.89 5.03
C GLN A 273 13.97 6.41 4.88
N ARG A 274 14.94 7.26 5.23
CA ARG A 274 14.85 8.72 4.98
C ARG A 274 14.77 9.04 3.49
N ARG A 275 15.58 8.38 2.66
CA ARG A 275 15.49 8.50 1.20
C ARG A 275 14.15 8.01 0.68
N MET A 276 13.69 6.84 1.13
CA MET A 276 12.38 6.29 0.77
C MET A 276 11.25 7.25 1.10
N MET A 277 11.27 7.87 2.29
CA MET A 277 10.24 8.84 2.68
C MET A 277 10.16 10.02 1.72
N GLY A 278 11.31 10.53 1.26
CA GLY A 278 11.38 11.60 0.27
C GLY A 278 10.75 11.23 -1.07
N GLU A 279 10.93 9.99 -1.53
CA GLU A 279 10.33 9.49 -2.77
C GLU A 279 8.82 9.19 -2.60
N ILE A 280 8.43 8.61 -1.47
CA ILE A 280 7.02 8.33 -1.14
C ILE A 280 6.19 9.61 -1.11
N ASN A 281 6.74 10.70 -0.60
CA ASN A 281 6.06 11.99 -0.58
C ASN A 281 5.64 12.47 -1.98
N LYS A 282 6.40 12.11 -3.04
CA LYS A 282 6.07 12.44 -4.43
C LYS A 282 4.88 11.63 -4.96
N LEU A 283 4.65 10.44 -4.41
CA LEU A 283 3.59 9.53 -4.83
C LEU A 283 2.28 9.75 -4.06
N THR A 284 2.37 10.26 -2.82
CA THR A 284 1.22 10.43 -1.90
C THR A 284 0.70 11.88 -1.85
N ALA A 285 1.19 12.78 -2.68
CA ALA A 285 0.71 14.15 -2.77
C ALA A 285 -0.75 14.17 -3.26
N GLY A 286 -1.63 14.96 -2.59
CA GLY A 286 -2.99 15.18 -3.07
C GLY A 286 -4.11 14.49 -2.27
N GLY A 287 -3.84 14.07 -1.04
CA GLY A 287 -4.84 13.46 -0.15
C GLY A 287 -5.13 12.00 -0.49
N GLY A 288 -6.24 11.46 0.00
CA GLY A 288 -6.53 10.03 -0.09
C GLY A 288 -7.85 9.68 -0.79
N LYS A 289 -8.60 10.65 -1.37
CA LYS A 289 -9.82 10.34 -2.11
C LYS A 289 -9.48 9.74 -3.48
N LEU A 290 -10.03 8.59 -3.81
CA LEU A 290 -9.86 7.99 -5.13
C LEU A 290 -10.49 8.89 -6.20
N SER A 291 -9.77 9.14 -7.28
CA SER A 291 -10.28 9.80 -8.48
C SER A 291 -10.79 8.73 -9.46
N GLU A 292 -11.97 8.96 -10.03
CA GLU A 292 -12.55 8.05 -11.03
C GLU A 292 -11.63 7.88 -12.25
N GLY A 293 -11.05 8.97 -12.76
CA GLY A 293 -10.13 8.91 -13.90
C GLY A 293 -8.85 8.10 -13.61
N ASP A 294 -8.35 8.10 -12.36
CA ASP A 294 -7.20 7.25 -11.97
C ASP A 294 -7.59 5.77 -11.92
N TYR A 295 -8.81 5.49 -11.45
CA TYR A 295 -9.39 4.16 -11.46
C TYR A 295 -9.54 3.64 -12.90
N GLU A 296 -10.17 4.44 -13.77
CA GLU A 296 -10.42 4.07 -15.16
C GLU A 296 -9.12 3.80 -15.94
N ARG A 297 -8.06 4.60 -15.73
CA ARG A 297 -6.73 4.34 -16.32
C ARG A 297 -6.17 2.99 -15.85
N THR A 298 -6.28 2.67 -14.57
CA THR A 298 -5.85 1.38 -14.04
C THR A 298 -6.62 0.23 -14.68
N VAL A 299 -7.96 0.35 -14.76
CA VAL A 299 -8.81 -0.66 -15.41
C VAL A 299 -8.42 -0.83 -16.89
N ALA A 300 -8.24 0.28 -17.63
CA ALA A 300 -7.84 0.23 -19.03
C ALA A 300 -6.50 -0.50 -19.21
N THR A 301 -5.51 -0.22 -18.36
CA THR A 301 -4.22 -0.93 -18.37
C THR A 301 -4.40 -2.43 -18.18
N LEU A 302 -5.22 -2.85 -17.22
CA LEU A 302 -5.41 -4.27 -16.90
C LEU A 302 -6.23 -5.02 -17.96
N MET A 303 -7.09 -4.32 -18.69
CA MET A 303 -7.89 -4.88 -19.79
C MET A 303 -7.14 -4.90 -21.13
N SER A 304 -6.00 -4.23 -21.25
CA SER A 304 -5.27 -4.08 -22.51
C SER A 304 -4.40 -5.29 -22.90
N GLY A 305 -4.54 -6.42 -22.23
CA GLY A 305 -3.69 -7.59 -22.33
C GLY A 305 -3.98 -8.51 -23.54
N GLY A 306 -4.42 -8.01 -24.70
CA GLY A 306 -4.64 -8.83 -25.89
C GLY A 306 -5.61 -9.99 -25.65
N SER A 307 -5.16 -11.24 -25.85
CA SER A 307 -5.97 -12.45 -25.64
C SER A 307 -6.03 -12.92 -24.18
N ASP A 308 -5.17 -12.39 -23.31
CA ASP A 308 -5.05 -12.81 -21.91
C ASP A 308 -4.88 -11.58 -20.98
N PRO A 309 -5.92 -10.74 -20.86
CA PRO A 309 -5.88 -9.58 -19.98
C PRO A 309 -5.93 -10.01 -18.51
N VAL A 310 -5.40 -9.17 -17.62
CA VAL A 310 -5.43 -9.41 -16.16
C VAL A 310 -6.86 -9.44 -15.63
N ILE A 311 -7.74 -8.61 -16.20
CA ILE A 311 -9.18 -8.63 -15.96
C ILE A 311 -9.92 -8.60 -17.31
N SER A 312 -11.00 -9.39 -17.42
CA SER A 312 -11.75 -9.53 -18.65
C SER A 312 -12.77 -8.44 -18.91
N LYS A 313 -13.15 -7.71 -17.86
CA LYS A 313 -14.13 -6.62 -17.88
C LYS A 313 -13.89 -5.62 -16.76
N ALA A 314 -14.39 -4.39 -16.94
CA ALA A 314 -14.37 -3.39 -15.87
C ALA A 314 -15.20 -3.86 -14.66
N PRO A 315 -14.60 -4.00 -13.47
CA PRO A 315 -15.32 -4.47 -12.28
C PRO A 315 -16.33 -3.42 -11.78
N SER A 316 -17.57 -3.84 -11.52
CA SER A 316 -18.56 -2.98 -10.87
C SER A 316 -18.36 -2.95 -9.36
N GLY A 317 -18.61 -1.81 -8.69
CA GLY A 317 -18.56 -1.68 -7.24
C GLY A 317 -17.18 -1.86 -6.62
N ALA A 318 -16.11 -1.72 -7.41
CA ALA A 318 -14.73 -1.92 -6.95
C ALA A 318 -14.18 -0.79 -6.07
N TRP A 319 -14.90 0.31 -5.99
CA TRP A 319 -14.60 1.43 -5.12
C TRP A 319 -15.89 2.13 -4.65
N SER A 320 -15.78 2.82 -3.51
CA SER A 320 -16.88 3.61 -2.94
C SER A 320 -16.34 4.77 -2.12
N HIS A 321 -16.97 5.92 -2.24
CA HIS A 321 -16.66 7.07 -1.38
C HIS A 321 -17.43 7.07 -0.06
N VAL A 322 -18.29 6.08 0.22
CA VAL A 322 -19.14 6.08 1.43
C VAL A 322 -18.33 6.22 2.72
N VAL A 323 -17.17 5.58 2.80
CA VAL A 323 -16.25 5.69 3.96
C VAL A 323 -15.52 7.04 3.95
N TRP A 324 -15.07 7.47 2.77
CA TRP A 324 -14.39 8.76 2.62
C TRP A 324 -15.31 9.93 3.00
N ASP A 325 -16.53 9.95 2.46
CA ASP A 325 -17.50 11.01 2.71
C ASP A 325 -18.01 11.01 4.18
N ALA A 326 -17.91 9.87 4.88
CA ALA A 326 -18.15 9.79 6.33
C ALA A 326 -16.93 10.25 7.15
N ALA A 327 -15.73 10.23 6.57
CA ALA A 327 -14.50 10.66 7.24
C ALA A 327 -14.29 12.18 7.16
N PHE A 328 -14.75 12.81 6.09
CA PHE A 328 -14.51 14.23 5.75
C PHE A 328 -15.80 14.91 5.28
#